data_5d6d74b27d3f32ae66dcaedb2072cbe0
#
_entry.id   5d6d74b27d3f32ae66dcaedb2072cbe0
#
_cell.length_a   1.000
_cell.length_b   1.000
_cell.length_c   1.000
_cell.angle_alpha   90.00
_cell.angle_beta   90.00
_cell.angle_gamma   90.00
#
_symmetry.space_group_name_H-M   'P 1'
#
loop_
_entity.id
_entity.type
_entity.pdbx_description
1 polymer ?
#
loop_
_entity_poly.entity_id
_entity_poly.type
_entity_poly.pdbx_seq_one_letter_code
_entity_poly.pdbx_strand_id
1 'polypeptide(L)'
;MPVVVVTDSSARVPAGLLTEFDIRVVPLHVLVDGRDLRDGLDEFPADLYQRVGVTTAGASPDQLAAVYRQALHDSDGDGVLAVHISSALSSTLGAAEHAAAGFGGAVRVIDSRSAARRTGFVALAAARAARDGAGLDDVAAQAES
;
A
#
# COMPACT_ATOMS: atom_id res chain seq x y z
N MET A 1 -3.45 -16.63 -12.03
CA MET A 1 -3.23 -15.19 -11.83
C MET A 1 -2.13 -15.02 -10.79
N PRO A 2 -1.22 -14.06 -10.98
CA PRO A 2 -0.11 -13.90 -10.02
C PRO A 2 -0.55 -13.26 -8.72
N VAL A 3 0.31 -13.34 -7.71
CA VAL A 3 0.15 -12.59 -6.47
C VAL A 3 0.00 -11.10 -6.79
N VAL A 4 -0.95 -10.44 -6.16
CA VAL A 4 -1.19 -9.00 -6.34
C VAL A 4 -0.51 -8.24 -5.22
N VAL A 5 0.25 -7.21 -5.58
CA VAL A 5 0.94 -6.36 -4.61
C VAL A 5 0.11 -5.11 -4.34
N VAL A 6 -0.07 -4.79 -3.06
CA VAL A 6 -0.76 -3.59 -2.60
C VAL A 6 0.24 -2.75 -1.80
N THR A 7 0.21 -1.44 -2.01
CA THR A 7 0.99 -0.50 -1.23
C THR A 7 0.14 0.72 -0.90
N ASP A 8 0.71 1.69 -0.21
CA ASP A 8 0.02 2.95 0.04
C ASP A 8 0.64 4.09 -0.77
N SER A 9 -0.02 5.24 -0.79
CA SER A 9 0.39 6.37 -1.61
C SER A 9 1.74 6.97 -1.20
N SER A 10 2.23 6.67 0.00
CA SER A 10 3.56 7.14 0.44
C SER A 10 4.69 6.52 -0.38
N ALA A 11 4.45 5.37 -0.99
CA ALA A 11 5.45 4.66 -1.80
C ALA A 11 5.86 5.44 -3.06
N ARG A 12 5.00 6.34 -3.54
CA ARG A 12 5.29 7.21 -4.70
C ARG A 12 5.73 6.45 -5.95
N VAL A 13 5.14 5.30 -6.19
CA VAL A 13 5.43 4.50 -7.38
C VAL A 13 4.87 5.23 -8.60
N PRO A 14 5.67 5.40 -9.67
CA PRO A 14 5.18 6.05 -10.89
C PRO A 14 3.98 5.33 -11.49
N ALA A 15 3.02 6.10 -12.01
CA ALA A 15 1.76 5.57 -12.53
C ALA A 15 1.98 4.49 -13.62
N GLY A 16 2.97 4.66 -14.49
CA GLY A 16 3.28 3.68 -15.52
C GLY A 16 3.69 2.32 -14.95
N LEU A 17 4.42 2.33 -13.84
CA LEU A 17 4.84 1.09 -13.17
C LEU A 17 3.69 0.45 -12.39
N LEU A 18 2.79 1.25 -11.82
CA LEU A 18 1.59 0.72 -11.19
C LEU A 18 0.76 -0.07 -12.19
N THR A 19 0.58 0.47 -13.39
CA THR A 19 -0.18 -0.20 -14.44
C THR A 19 0.54 -1.43 -14.96
N GLU A 20 1.85 -1.33 -15.22
CA GLU A 20 2.64 -2.43 -15.76
C GLU A 20 2.63 -3.65 -14.86
N PHE A 21 2.78 -3.45 -13.55
CA PHE A 21 2.87 -4.53 -12.57
C PHE A 21 1.58 -4.79 -11.81
N ASP A 22 0.51 -4.07 -12.13
CA ASP A 22 -0.79 -4.16 -11.45
C ASP A 22 -0.65 -3.98 -9.92
N ILE A 23 0.11 -2.97 -9.53
CA ILE A 23 0.26 -2.62 -8.11
C ILE A 23 -0.92 -1.76 -7.70
N ARG A 24 -1.61 -2.16 -6.63
CA ARG A 24 -2.76 -1.44 -6.10
C ARG A 24 -2.29 -0.47 -5.01
N VAL A 25 -2.85 0.72 -5.00
CA VAL A 25 -2.46 1.79 -4.07
C VAL A 25 -3.64 2.17 -3.19
N VAL A 26 -3.42 2.15 -1.87
CA VAL A 26 -4.39 2.68 -0.92
C VAL A 26 -3.98 4.13 -0.62
N PRO A 27 -4.85 5.12 -0.88
CA PRO A 27 -4.48 6.51 -0.64
C PRO A 27 -4.43 6.82 0.85
N LEU A 28 -3.38 7.51 1.27
CA LEU A 28 -3.33 8.13 2.57
C LEU A 28 -4.13 9.43 2.54
N HIS A 29 -4.45 9.97 3.69
CA HIS A 29 -5.28 11.15 3.81
C HIS A 29 -4.48 12.35 4.30
N VAL A 30 -4.78 13.53 3.78
CA VAL A 30 -4.23 14.80 4.24
C VAL A 30 -5.41 15.67 4.68
N LEU A 31 -5.40 16.11 5.92
CA LEU A 31 -6.45 16.94 6.48
C LEU A 31 -6.03 18.41 6.41
N VAL A 32 -6.78 19.21 5.67
CA VAL A 32 -6.49 20.64 5.42
C VAL A 32 -7.76 21.44 5.61
N ASP A 33 -7.76 22.37 6.55
CA ASP A 33 -8.88 23.28 6.77
C ASP A 33 -10.23 22.55 6.93
N GLY A 34 -10.24 21.41 7.63
CA GLY A 34 -11.41 20.61 7.84
C GLY A 34 -11.80 19.72 6.66
N ARG A 35 -10.99 19.71 5.60
CA ARG A 35 -11.22 18.88 4.41
C ARG A 35 -10.28 17.68 4.45
N ASP A 36 -10.82 16.52 4.07
CA ASP A 36 -10.07 15.28 3.96
C ASP A 36 -9.72 15.05 2.49
N LEU A 37 -8.44 15.23 2.15
CA LEU A 37 -7.94 15.02 0.80
C LEU A 37 -7.16 13.71 0.73
N ARG A 38 -7.43 12.94 -0.32
CA ARG A 38 -6.78 11.64 -0.51
C ARG A 38 -5.53 11.83 -1.35
N ASP A 39 -4.40 11.42 -0.79
CA ASP A 39 -3.11 11.53 -1.46
C ASP A 39 -3.09 10.68 -2.74
N GLY A 40 -2.78 11.30 -3.84
CA GLY A 40 -2.73 10.66 -5.16
C GLY A 40 -4.04 10.65 -5.93
N LEU A 41 -5.17 11.00 -5.29
CA LEU A 41 -6.48 11.04 -5.94
C LEU A 41 -7.09 12.44 -6.01
N ASP A 42 -6.90 13.23 -4.96
CA ASP A 42 -7.48 14.57 -4.88
C ASP A 42 -6.41 15.62 -5.17
N GLU A 43 -6.86 16.75 -5.72
CA GLU A 43 -5.96 17.85 -6.02
C GLU A 43 -5.66 18.64 -4.75
N PHE A 44 -4.37 18.86 -4.48
CA PHE A 44 -3.95 19.61 -3.31
C PHE A 44 -3.79 21.09 -3.65
N PRO A 45 -4.10 22.01 -2.70
CA PRO A 45 -3.78 23.41 -2.87
C PRO A 45 -2.28 23.64 -3.08
N ALA A 46 -1.93 24.62 -3.90
CA ALA A 46 -0.53 24.92 -4.20
C ALA A 46 0.26 25.32 -2.96
N ASP A 47 -0.41 25.91 -1.97
CA ASP A 47 0.20 26.38 -0.73
C ASP A 47 0.01 25.39 0.44
N LEU A 48 -0.21 24.11 0.15
CA LEU A 48 -0.54 23.09 1.14
C LEU A 48 0.38 23.11 2.35
N TYR A 49 1.69 23.09 2.11
CA TYR A 49 2.68 23.01 3.20
C TYR A 49 2.88 24.31 3.96
N GLN A 50 2.27 25.40 3.49
CA GLN A 50 2.32 26.70 4.15
C GLN A 50 1.09 26.95 5.02
N ARG A 51 0.08 26.11 4.93
CA ARG A 51 -1.16 26.27 5.70
C ARG A 51 -0.99 25.76 7.11
N VAL A 52 -1.57 26.50 8.05
CA VAL A 52 -1.66 26.07 9.45
C VAL A 52 -2.73 24.98 9.56
N GLY A 53 -2.44 23.96 10.37
CA GLY A 53 -3.42 22.92 10.65
C GLY A 53 -3.45 21.79 9.62
N VAL A 54 -2.44 21.69 8.76
CA VAL A 54 -2.28 20.53 7.87
C VAL A 54 -1.79 19.35 8.68
N THR A 55 -2.52 18.23 8.63
CA THR A 55 -2.13 16.99 9.29
C THR A 55 -2.30 15.83 8.30
N THR A 56 -1.62 14.72 8.57
CA THR A 56 -1.75 13.51 7.78
C THR A 56 -2.42 12.43 8.61
N ALA A 57 -3.16 11.54 7.93
CA ALA A 57 -3.76 10.37 8.55
C ALA A 57 -3.48 9.15 7.70
N GLY A 58 -3.28 8.01 8.35
CA GLY A 58 -3.13 6.74 7.66
C GLY A 58 -4.45 6.26 7.07
N ALA A 59 -4.39 5.23 6.23
CA ALA A 59 -5.59 4.56 5.73
C ALA A 59 -6.29 3.82 6.87
N SER A 60 -7.62 3.77 6.83
CA SER A 60 -8.40 3.04 7.82
C SER A 60 -8.38 1.53 7.51
N PRO A 61 -8.61 0.67 8.54
CA PRO A 61 -8.73 -0.77 8.29
C PRO A 61 -9.81 -1.12 7.27
N ASP A 62 -10.94 -0.41 7.25
CA ASP A 62 -12.01 -0.66 6.29
C ASP A 62 -11.60 -0.37 4.87
N GLN A 63 -10.87 0.72 4.64
CA GLN A 63 -10.34 1.06 3.32
C GLN A 63 -9.33 0.02 2.83
N LEU A 64 -8.44 -0.39 3.72
CA LEU A 64 -7.44 -1.41 3.42
C LEU A 64 -8.10 -2.75 3.12
N ALA A 65 -9.09 -3.15 3.92
CA ALA A 65 -9.81 -4.40 3.72
C ALA A 65 -10.52 -4.43 2.36
N ALA A 66 -11.11 -3.31 1.93
CA ALA A 66 -11.78 -3.23 0.65
C ALA A 66 -10.81 -3.46 -0.52
N VAL A 67 -9.63 -2.84 -0.46
CA VAL A 67 -8.59 -3.00 -1.49
C VAL A 67 -8.04 -4.44 -1.47
N TYR A 68 -7.79 -4.99 -0.29
CA TYR A 68 -7.28 -6.36 -0.16
C TYR A 68 -8.28 -7.37 -0.70
N ARG A 69 -9.57 -7.19 -0.42
CA ARG A 69 -10.61 -8.09 -0.91
C ARG A 69 -10.66 -8.12 -2.44
N GLN A 70 -10.62 -6.95 -3.06
CA GLN A 70 -10.61 -6.84 -4.51
C GLN A 70 -9.32 -7.44 -5.10
N ALA A 71 -8.18 -7.13 -4.50
CA ALA A 71 -6.89 -7.65 -4.95
C ALA A 71 -6.84 -9.18 -4.83
N LEU A 72 -7.36 -9.73 -3.73
CA LEU A 72 -7.39 -11.17 -3.53
C LEU A 72 -8.28 -11.86 -4.56
N HIS A 73 -9.43 -11.28 -4.86
CA HIS A 73 -10.32 -11.77 -5.91
C HIS A 73 -9.59 -11.78 -7.26
N ASP A 74 -8.89 -10.71 -7.59
CA ASP A 74 -8.18 -10.57 -8.85
C ASP A 74 -6.95 -11.50 -8.94
N SER A 75 -6.40 -11.91 -7.80
CA SER A 75 -5.29 -12.86 -7.77
C SER A 75 -5.73 -14.31 -8.02
N ASP A 76 -7.03 -14.56 -8.03
CA ASP A 76 -7.62 -15.88 -8.24
C ASP A 76 -7.06 -16.93 -7.27
N GLY A 77 -6.86 -16.52 -6.01
CA GLY A 77 -6.41 -17.40 -4.95
C GLY A 77 -4.90 -17.44 -4.72
N ASP A 78 -4.10 -16.78 -5.57
CA ASP A 78 -2.64 -16.75 -5.40
C ASP A 78 -2.21 -15.89 -4.20
N GLY A 79 -3.04 -14.95 -3.79
CA GLY A 79 -2.82 -14.16 -2.57
C GLY A 79 -2.42 -12.71 -2.83
N VAL A 80 -2.31 -11.98 -1.73
CA VAL A 80 -2.00 -10.54 -1.74
C VAL A 80 -0.81 -10.29 -0.83
N LEU A 81 0.16 -9.54 -1.33
CA LEU A 81 1.25 -9.02 -0.51
C LEU A 81 1.08 -7.52 -0.36
N ALA A 82 0.92 -7.06 0.87
CA ALA A 82 0.77 -5.65 1.18
C ALA A 82 2.07 -5.10 1.77
N VAL A 83 2.64 -4.09 1.13
CA VAL A 83 3.88 -3.43 1.56
C VAL A 83 3.55 -1.99 1.92
N HIS A 84 3.71 -1.63 3.17
CA HIS A 84 3.32 -0.32 3.64
C HIS A 84 4.47 0.42 4.34
N ILE A 85 4.27 1.73 4.50
CA ILE A 85 5.20 2.59 5.21
C ILE A 85 5.40 2.09 6.65
N SER A 86 6.61 2.26 7.16
CA SER A 86 6.98 1.79 8.49
C SER A 86 6.02 2.28 9.59
N SER A 87 5.71 1.40 10.56
CA SER A 87 4.89 1.73 11.71
C SER A 87 5.45 2.89 12.55
N ALA A 88 6.76 3.12 12.48
CA ALA A 88 7.38 4.24 13.15
C ALA A 88 6.99 5.59 12.53
N LEU A 89 6.48 5.60 11.29
CA LEU A 89 6.17 6.81 10.54
C LEU A 89 4.67 7.01 10.31
N SER A 90 3.85 5.97 10.46
CA SER A 90 2.42 6.03 10.15
C SER A 90 1.66 4.94 10.88
N SER A 91 0.38 5.18 11.14
CA SER A 91 -0.53 4.15 11.68
C SER A 91 -1.02 3.15 10.62
N THR A 92 -0.67 3.36 9.36
CA THR A 92 -1.16 2.53 8.26
C THR A 92 -0.79 1.06 8.43
N LEU A 93 0.44 0.76 8.87
CA LEU A 93 0.87 -0.63 9.03
C LEU A 93 0.03 -1.39 10.04
N GLY A 94 -0.27 -0.78 11.20
CA GLY A 94 -1.14 -1.39 12.21
C GLY A 94 -2.55 -1.62 11.69
N ALA A 95 -3.11 -0.66 10.96
CA ALA A 95 -4.41 -0.78 10.31
C ALA A 95 -4.40 -1.89 9.26
N ALA A 96 -3.30 -2.01 8.50
CA ALA A 96 -3.13 -3.05 7.48
C ALA A 96 -3.10 -4.45 8.11
N GLU A 97 -2.38 -4.60 9.20
CA GLU A 97 -2.33 -5.89 9.92
C GLU A 97 -3.71 -6.29 10.45
N HIS A 98 -4.45 -5.32 10.97
CA HIS A 98 -5.82 -5.55 11.44
C HIS A 98 -6.74 -5.97 10.30
N ALA A 99 -6.67 -5.28 9.17
CA ALA A 99 -7.48 -5.60 7.98
C ALA A 99 -7.12 -6.99 7.43
N ALA A 100 -5.83 -7.30 7.37
CA ALA A 100 -5.35 -8.58 6.82
C ALA A 100 -5.78 -9.77 7.67
N ALA A 101 -5.93 -9.59 8.98
CA ALA A 101 -6.34 -10.67 9.88
C ALA A 101 -7.66 -11.31 9.48
N GLY A 102 -8.55 -10.57 8.82
CA GLY A 102 -9.84 -11.08 8.34
C GLY A 102 -9.75 -12.02 7.14
N PHE A 103 -8.58 -12.11 6.50
CA PHE A 103 -8.36 -12.92 5.30
C PHE A 103 -7.49 -14.16 5.55
N GLY A 104 -7.14 -14.43 6.81
CA GLY A 104 -6.25 -15.54 7.16
C GLY A 104 -4.87 -15.34 6.58
N GLY A 105 -4.29 -16.39 6.01
CA GLY A 105 -2.96 -16.31 5.40
C GLY A 105 -2.94 -15.83 3.97
N ALA A 106 -4.09 -15.50 3.38
CA ALA A 106 -4.17 -15.11 1.97
C ALA A 106 -3.67 -13.68 1.72
N VAL A 107 -3.65 -12.83 2.75
CA VAL A 107 -3.11 -11.48 2.68
C VAL A 107 -1.96 -11.38 3.69
N ARG A 108 -0.76 -11.06 3.19
CA ARG A 108 0.41 -10.89 4.04
C ARG A 108 0.84 -9.44 4.03
N VAL A 109 1.09 -8.89 5.21
CA VAL A 109 1.49 -7.50 5.39
C VAL A 109 2.97 -7.45 5.76
N ILE A 110 3.71 -6.58 5.09
CA ILE A 110 5.14 -6.40 5.32
C ILE A 110 5.40 -4.94 5.68
N ASP A 111 6.20 -4.74 6.73
CA ASP A 111 6.75 -3.45 7.08
C ASP A 111 7.95 -3.19 6.17
N SER A 112 7.89 -2.10 5.39
CA SER A 112 9.01 -1.69 4.55
C SER A 112 10.24 -1.27 5.37
N ARG A 113 10.05 -1.02 6.66
CA ARG A 113 11.06 -0.54 7.62
C ARG A 113 11.66 0.81 7.23
N SER A 114 10.93 1.57 6.43
CA SER A 114 11.47 2.79 5.85
C SER A 114 10.33 3.70 5.39
N ALA A 115 10.71 4.92 5.05
CA ALA A 115 9.81 5.89 4.45
C ALA A 115 9.66 5.65 2.93
N ALA A 116 8.93 6.53 2.30
CA ALA A 116 8.35 6.44 0.96
C ALA A 116 9.20 5.72 -0.11
N ARG A 117 10.43 6.17 -0.33
CA ARG A 117 11.24 5.67 -1.46
C ARG A 117 11.53 4.17 -1.34
N ARG A 118 11.92 3.74 -0.15
CA ARG A 118 12.22 2.32 0.06
C ARG A 118 10.96 1.46 -0.03
N THR A 119 9.84 1.97 0.46
CA THR A 119 8.55 1.27 0.32
C THR A 119 8.25 1.01 -1.15
N GLY A 120 8.47 2.01 -2.02
CA GLY A 120 8.28 1.87 -3.46
C GLY A 120 9.19 0.82 -4.07
N PHE A 121 10.48 0.80 -3.71
CA PHE A 121 11.41 -0.22 -4.22
C PHE A 121 11.03 -1.63 -3.76
N VAL A 122 10.62 -1.78 -2.50
CA VAL A 122 10.20 -3.09 -1.98
C VAL A 122 8.95 -3.56 -2.72
N ALA A 123 7.98 -2.67 -2.93
CA ALA A 123 6.76 -3.01 -3.66
C ALA A 123 7.05 -3.43 -5.11
N LEU A 124 7.94 -2.72 -5.80
CA LEU A 124 8.34 -3.06 -7.17
C LEU A 124 9.06 -4.40 -7.23
N ALA A 125 9.97 -4.68 -6.31
CA ALA A 125 10.68 -5.95 -6.26
C ALA A 125 9.69 -7.10 -6.05
N ALA A 126 8.73 -6.93 -5.14
CA ALA A 126 7.69 -7.91 -4.89
C ALA A 126 6.83 -8.14 -6.13
N ALA A 127 6.44 -7.06 -6.82
CA ALA A 127 5.61 -7.15 -8.02
C ALA A 127 6.33 -7.87 -9.15
N ARG A 128 7.63 -7.64 -9.31
CA ARG A 128 8.44 -8.36 -10.32
C ARG A 128 8.50 -9.85 -10.01
N ALA A 129 8.73 -10.22 -8.76
CA ALA A 129 8.73 -11.61 -8.35
C ALA A 129 7.38 -12.29 -8.61
N ALA A 130 6.29 -11.60 -8.30
CA ALA A 130 4.94 -12.09 -8.55
C ALA A 130 4.67 -12.29 -10.05
N ARG A 131 5.11 -11.35 -10.87
CA ARG A 131 4.97 -11.43 -12.31
C ARG A 131 5.73 -12.62 -12.90
N ASP A 132 6.87 -12.97 -12.30
CA ASP A 132 7.68 -14.11 -12.71
C ASP A 132 7.11 -15.45 -12.21
N GLY A 133 5.97 -15.42 -11.53
CA GLY A 133 5.26 -16.63 -11.12
C GLY A 133 5.57 -17.11 -9.71
N ALA A 134 6.30 -16.33 -8.90
CA ALA A 134 6.59 -16.71 -7.52
C ALA A 134 5.31 -16.76 -6.68
N GLY A 135 5.21 -17.73 -5.78
CA GLY A 135 4.09 -17.83 -4.86
C GLY A 135 4.18 -16.80 -3.75
N LEU A 136 3.10 -16.67 -2.96
CA LEU A 136 2.99 -15.64 -1.93
C LEU A 136 4.14 -15.68 -0.92
N ASP A 137 4.51 -16.88 -0.44
CA ASP A 137 5.61 -17.01 0.53
C ASP A 137 6.94 -16.55 -0.06
N ASP A 138 7.21 -16.89 -1.32
CA ASP A 138 8.44 -16.48 -1.99
C ASP A 138 8.49 -14.98 -2.25
N VAL A 139 7.38 -14.39 -2.67
CA VAL A 139 7.27 -12.95 -2.89
C VAL A 139 7.49 -12.21 -1.56
N ALA A 140 6.89 -12.70 -0.48
CA ALA A 140 7.05 -12.10 0.85
C ALA A 140 8.52 -12.20 1.31
N ALA A 141 9.16 -13.33 1.11
CA ALA A 141 10.56 -13.53 1.50
C ALA A 141 11.49 -12.55 0.77
N GLN A 142 11.27 -12.33 -0.52
CA GLN A 142 12.06 -11.36 -1.29
C GLN A 142 11.84 -9.92 -0.80
N ALA A 143 10.61 -9.57 -0.45
CA ALA A 143 10.30 -8.24 0.04
C ALA A 143 10.94 -7.97 1.42
N GLU A 144 11.10 -9.00 2.24
CA GLU A 144 11.70 -8.88 3.57
C GLU A 144 13.23 -8.86 3.56
N SER A 145 13.84 -9.25 2.48
CA SER A 145 15.31 -9.39 2.39
C SER A 145 16.09 -8.06 2.22
#